data_88592bd41a8f0268fa28203b2433127d
#
_entry.id   88592bd41a8f0268fa28203b2433127d
#
_cell.length_a   1.000
_cell.length_b   1.000
_cell.length_c   1.000
_cell.angle_alpha   90.00
_cell.angle_beta   90.00
_cell.angle_gamma   90.00
#
_symmetry.space_group_name_H-M   'P 1'
#
loop_
_entity.id
_entity.type
_entity.pdbx_description
1 polymer ?
#
loop_
_entity_poly.entity_id
_entity_poly.type
_entity_poly.pdbx_seq_one_letter_code
_entity_poly.pdbx_strand_id
1 'polypeptide(L)'
;ILGWDINRVLEVPQPYGGISRILADDDGGFRGFYEQTGVKPLLYPDHGICRRLSDRYSVPEHIRLHEAAVARLAHQWAVRLKRLGYDIDPELLRTAGLLHDIARLKPDHARAGARILRMEGYPVMAGIIQCHHRLEGGEESGLTERTLLFLADKMTLEDRMVDIDERFRQSAPKCTTPQARENHRLQYNQA
;
A
#
# COMPACT_ATOMS: atom_id res chain seq x y z
N ILE A 1 -8.17 -33.23 -32.78
CA ILE A 1 -9.11 -33.27 -31.63
C ILE A 1 -8.28 -33.70 -30.44
N LEU A 2 -7.80 -32.73 -29.68
CA LEU A 2 -7.10 -32.97 -28.43
C LEU A 2 -8.18 -33.31 -27.39
N GLY A 3 -8.21 -34.54 -26.92
CA GLY A 3 -9.08 -35.01 -25.84
C GLY A 3 -8.68 -34.29 -24.57
N TRP A 4 -9.39 -33.24 -24.23
CA TRP A 4 -9.29 -32.59 -22.92
C TRP A 4 -10.03 -33.47 -21.93
N ASP A 5 -9.34 -33.97 -20.95
CA ASP A 5 -9.94 -34.64 -19.82
C ASP A 5 -10.77 -33.60 -19.02
N ILE A 6 -12.10 -33.73 -19.13
CA ILE A 6 -13.10 -32.80 -18.56
C ILE A 6 -13.01 -32.72 -17.02
N ASN A 7 -12.22 -33.56 -16.39
CA ASN A 7 -12.00 -33.57 -14.95
C ASN A 7 -10.74 -32.83 -14.49
N ARG A 8 -10.10 -32.04 -15.34
CA ARG A 8 -8.97 -31.21 -14.90
C ARG A 8 -9.47 -29.98 -14.15
N VAL A 9 -9.40 -30.06 -12.84
CA VAL A 9 -9.51 -28.91 -11.95
C VAL A 9 -8.24 -28.07 -12.14
N LEU A 10 -8.36 -26.87 -12.66
CA LEU A 10 -7.27 -25.92 -12.71
C LEU A 10 -7.20 -25.23 -11.34
N GLU A 11 -6.24 -25.62 -10.52
CA GLU A 11 -5.96 -24.96 -9.25
C GLU A 11 -5.07 -23.75 -9.51
N VAL A 12 -5.62 -22.57 -9.34
CA VAL A 12 -4.86 -21.31 -9.43
C VAL A 12 -4.65 -20.81 -8.01
N PRO A 13 -3.41 -20.84 -7.50
CA PRO A 13 -3.09 -20.24 -6.20
C PRO A 13 -3.48 -18.77 -6.20
N GLN A 14 -4.31 -18.38 -5.24
CA GLN A 14 -4.67 -16.98 -5.05
C GLN A 14 -3.70 -16.33 -4.06
N PRO A 15 -3.35 -15.04 -4.25
CA PRO A 15 -2.41 -14.35 -3.37
C PRO A 15 -2.87 -14.25 -1.91
N TYR A 16 -4.10 -14.63 -1.61
CA TYR A 16 -4.69 -14.60 -0.26
C TYR A 16 -4.78 -15.97 0.43
N GLY A 17 -4.01 -16.96 -0.04
CA GLY A 17 -4.07 -18.32 0.53
C GLY A 17 -5.36 -19.08 0.18
N GLY A 18 -6.15 -18.57 -0.75
CA GLY A 18 -7.26 -19.28 -1.34
C GLY A 18 -6.84 -20.06 -2.59
N ILE A 19 -7.61 -21.05 -2.97
CA ILE A 19 -7.46 -21.76 -4.24
C ILE A 19 -8.72 -21.49 -5.04
N SER A 20 -8.57 -20.96 -6.26
CA SER A 20 -9.66 -20.90 -7.22
C SER A 20 -9.64 -22.17 -8.05
N ARG A 21 -10.73 -22.93 -8.00
CA ARG A 21 -10.95 -24.09 -8.86
C ARG A 21 -11.84 -23.67 -10.02
N ILE A 22 -11.36 -23.85 -11.23
CA ILE A 22 -12.13 -23.64 -12.44
C ILE A 22 -12.52 -25.01 -12.98
N LEU A 23 -13.81 -25.28 -13.02
CA LEU A 23 -14.38 -26.47 -13.63
C LEU A 23 -14.96 -26.09 -14.98
N ALA A 24 -14.60 -26.84 -16.02
CA ALA A 24 -15.32 -26.82 -17.28
C ALA A 24 -16.59 -27.66 -17.13
N ASP A 25 -17.74 -27.12 -17.55
CA ASP A 25 -18.97 -27.89 -17.66
C ASP A 25 -19.06 -28.55 -19.04
N ASP A 26 -20.01 -29.53 -19.15
CA ASP A 26 -20.17 -30.32 -20.36
C ASP A 26 -20.64 -29.50 -21.58
N ASP A 27 -21.12 -28.28 -21.36
CA ASP A 27 -21.57 -27.33 -22.38
C ASP A 27 -20.47 -26.34 -22.82
N GLY A 28 -19.22 -26.53 -22.33
CA GLY A 28 -18.07 -25.67 -22.64
C GLY A 28 -18.04 -24.35 -21.84
N GLY A 29 -18.92 -24.23 -20.83
CA GLY A 29 -18.90 -23.16 -19.86
C GLY A 29 -17.84 -23.39 -18.77
N PHE A 30 -17.46 -22.32 -18.08
CA PHE A 30 -16.54 -22.40 -16.94
C PHE A 30 -17.25 -21.94 -15.67
N ARG A 31 -17.21 -22.77 -14.63
CA ARG A 31 -17.65 -22.40 -13.28
C ARG A 31 -16.44 -22.23 -12.39
N GLY A 32 -16.26 -21.04 -11.85
CA GLY A 32 -15.23 -20.75 -10.86
C GLY A 32 -15.77 -20.97 -9.45
N PHE A 33 -15.05 -21.74 -8.62
CA PHE A 33 -15.31 -21.84 -7.19
C PHE A 33 -14.11 -21.24 -6.45
N TYR A 34 -14.40 -20.35 -5.52
CA TYR A 34 -13.41 -19.86 -4.58
C TYR A 34 -13.52 -20.70 -3.30
N GLU A 35 -12.47 -21.42 -2.98
CA GLU A 35 -12.36 -22.17 -1.73
C GLU A 35 -11.36 -21.45 -0.82
N GLN A 36 -11.85 -20.94 0.29
CA GLN A 36 -10.98 -20.35 1.28
C GLN A 36 -10.36 -21.47 2.11
N THR A 37 -9.07 -21.71 1.92
CA THR A 37 -8.33 -22.83 2.58
C THR A 37 -8.08 -22.63 4.06
N GLY A 38 -8.81 -21.77 4.75
CA GLY A 38 -8.65 -21.53 6.19
C GLY A 38 -7.36 -20.77 6.58
N VAL A 39 -6.48 -20.51 5.63
CA VAL A 39 -5.32 -19.65 5.84
C VAL A 39 -5.82 -18.21 5.83
N LYS A 40 -5.78 -17.56 6.98
CA LYS A 40 -6.11 -16.15 7.10
C LYS A 40 -5.15 -15.38 6.17
N PRO A 41 -5.65 -14.58 5.21
CA PRO A 41 -4.77 -13.82 4.34
C PRO A 41 -3.83 -12.98 5.18
N LEU A 42 -2.55 -12.96 4.84
CA LEU A 42 -1.59 -12.07 5.48
C LEU A 42 -2.01 -10.63 5.16
N LEU A 43 -2.28 -9.85 6.19
CA LEU A 43 -2.69 -8.45 6.02
C LEU A 43 -1.55 -7.61 5.40
N TYR A 44 -0.31 -8.03 5.62
CA TYR A 44 0.90 -7.37 5.16
C TYR A 44 2.06 -8.37 4.97
N PRO A 45 3.03 -8.06 4.09
CA PRO A 45 4.22 -8.87 3.89
C PRO A 45 5.17 -8.78 5.09
N ASP A 46 5.98 -9.81 5.31
CA ASP A 46 7.13 -9.69 6.20
C ASP A 46 8.23 -8.79 5.59
N HIS A 47 9.22 -8.43 6.40
CA HIS A 47 10.33 -7.58 5.96
C HIS A 47 11.13 -8.15 4.78
N GLY A 48 11.32 -9.47 4.75
CA GLY A 48 12.02 -10.13 3.67
C GLY A 48 11.25 -10.01 2.35
N ILE A 49 9.91 -10.11 2.43
CA ILE A 49 9.03 -9.92 1.27
C ILE A 49 9.04 -8.44 0.84
N CYS A 50 8.94 -7.48 1.78
CA CYS A 50 9.05 -6.06 1.46
C CYS A 50 10.32 -5.77 0.65
N ARG A 51 11.47 -6.28 1.10
CA ARG A 51 12.75 -6.10 0.40
C ARG A 51 12.71 -6.70 -1.01
N ARG A 52 12.22 -7.94 -1.15
CA ARG A 52 12.09 -8.59 -2.47
C ARG A 52 11.15 -7.83 -3.41
N LEU A 53 10.07 -7.24 -2.90
CA LEU A 53 9.17 -6.40 -3.69
C LEU A 53 9.89 -5.13 -4.15
N SER A 54 10.60 -4.43 -3.26
CA SER A 54 11.38 -3.24 -3.64
C SER A 54 12.45 -3.57 -4.69
N ASP A 55 13.10 -4.75 -4.60
CA ASP A 55 14.06 -5.23 -5.60
C ASP A 55 13.37 -5.53 -6.94
N ARG A 56 12.27 -6.29 -6.91
CA ARG A 56 11.48 -6.66 -8.10
C ARG A 56 10.98 -5.45 -8.88
N TYR A 57 10.52 -4.43 -8.17
CA TYR A 57 10.00 -3.20 -8.78
C TYR A 57 11.07 -2.12 -8.95
N SER A 58 12.34 -2.47 -8.74
CA SER A 58 13.51 -1.60 -8.95
C SER A 58 13.39 -0.25 -8.24
N VAL A 59 12.93 -0.26 -6.99
CA VAL A 59 12.84 0.96 -6.18
C VAL A 59 14.24 1.52 -5.93
N PRO A 60 14.51 2.79 -6.31
CA PRO A 60 15.83 3.41 -6.11
C PRO A 60 16.20 3.52 -4.63
N GLU A 61 17.49 3.47 -4.32
CA GLU A 61 17.99 3.48 -2.94
C GLU A 61 17.54 4.70 -2.15
N HIS A 62 17.58 5.91 -2.73
CA HIS A 62 17.13 7.12 -2.05
C HIS A 62 15.62 7.08 -1.70
N ILE A 63 14.80 6.39 -2.48
CA ILE A 63 13.39 6.16 -2.16
C ILE A 63 13.27 5.15 -1.02
N ARG A 64 14.03 4.06 -1.04
CA ARG A 64 14.04 3.07 0.06
C ARG A 64 14.48 3.69 1.40
N LEU A 65 15.42 4.63 1.39
CA LEU A 65 15.82 5.37 2.58
C LEU A 65 14.67 6.23 3.11
N HIS A 66 13.96 6.92 2.22
CA HIS A 66 12.74 7.66 2.57
C HIS A 66 11.67 6.73 3.14
N GLU A 67 11.34 5.65 2.43
CA GLU A 67 10.37 4.64 2.88
C GLU A 67 10.72 4.09 4.28
N ALA A 68 11.99 3.81 4.53
CA ALA A 68 12.45 3.34 5.83
C ALA A 68 12.28 4.39 6.94
N ALA A 69 12.47 5.68 6.64
CA ALA A 69 12.26 6.75 7.59
C ALA A 69 10.77 6.94 7.91
N VAL A 70 9.91 6.96 6.88
CA VAL A 70 8.46 6.99 7.04
C VAL A 70 7.97 5.80 7.86
N ALA A 71 8.44 4.59 7.54
CA ALA A 71 8.06 3.37 8.27
C ALA A 71 8.44 3.42 9.75
N ARG A 72 9.63 3.92 10.09
CA ARG A 72 10.06 4.09 11.49
C ARG A 72 9.15 5.07 12.25
N LEU A 73 8.88 6.23 11.65
CA LEU A 73 8.05 7.26 12.27
C LEU A 73 6.63 6.78 12.49
N ALA A 74 6.01 6.24 11.45
CA ALA A 74 4.65 5.71 11.49
C ALA A 74 4.50 4.56 12.51
N HIS A 75 5.45 3.63 12.54
CA HIS A 75 5.47 2.54 13.52
C HIS A 75 5.59 3.04 14.97
N GLN A 76 6.46 4.03 15.22
CA GLN A 76 6.60 4.60 16.56
C GLN A 76 5.28 5.22 17.06
N TRP A 77 4.57 5.94 16.19
CA TRP A 77 3.25 6.48 16.53
C TRP A 77 2.22 5.39 16.76
N ALA A 78 2.16 4.41 15.87
CA ALA A 78 1.23 3.29 15.99
C ALA A 78 1.41 2.52 17.30
N VAL A 79 2.65 2.23 17.71
CA VAL A 79 2.94 1.58 19.00
C VAL A 79 2.44 2.41 20.19
N ARG A 80 2.63 3.73 20.15
CA ARG A 80 2.15 4.63 21.21
C ARG A 80 0.61 4.67 21.25
N LEU A 81 -0.03 4.83 20.10
CA LEU A 81 -1.49 4.87 19.99
C LEU A 81 -2.14 3.56 20.43
N LYS A 82 -1.56 2.42 20.02
CA LYS A 82 -2.04 1.10 20.46
C LYS A 82 -2.00 0.95 21.99
N ARG A 83 -0.95 1.46 22.66
CA ARG A 83 -0.86 1.48 24.14
C ARG A 83 -1.92 2.38 24.78
N LEU A 84 -2.41 3.39 24.06
CA LEU A 84 -3.49 4.28 24.48
C LEU A 84 -4.88 3.72 24.15
N GLY A 85 -4.97 2.51 23.59
CA GLY A 85 -6.23 1.82 23.30
C GLY A 85 -6.80 2.08 21.91
N TYR A 86 -6.07 2.73 21.00
CA TYR A 86 -6.49 2.88 19.61
C TYR A 86 -6.34 1.56 18.86
N ASP A 87 -7.29 1.26 17.96
CA ASP A 87 -7.26 0.07 17.11
C ASP A 87 -6.39 0.34 15.86
N ILE A 88 -5.08 0.31 16.08
CA ILE A 88 -4.04 0.51 15.06
C ILE A 88 -3.11 -0.69 15.05
N ASP A 89 -2.78 -1.20 13.88
CA ASP A 89 -1.78 -2.27 13.71
C ASP A 89 -0.40 -1.67 13.38
N PRO A 90 0.57 -1.71 14.33
CA PRO A 90 1.89 -1.14 14.12
C PRO A 90 2.69 -1.82 13.00
N GLU A 91 2.52 -3.13 12.81
CA GLU A 91 3.27 -3.87 11.80
C GLU A 91 2.69 -3.62 10.40
N LEU A 92 1.36 -3.57 10.28
CA LEU A 92 0.70 -3.16 9.05
C LEU A 92 1.16 -1.75 8.63
N LEU A 93 1.18 -0.81 9.57
CA LEU A 93 1.59 0.56 9.28
C LEU A 93 3.09 0.66 8.94
N ARG A 94 3.94 -0.12 9.60
CA ARG A 94 5.36 -0.21 9.30
C ARG A 94 5.61 -0.71 7.89
N THR A 95 4.97 -1.81 7.50
CA THR A 95 5.13 -2.41 6.17
C THR A 95 4.51 -1.54 5.07
N ALA A 96 3.39 -0.86 5.37
CA ALA A 96 2.83 0.15 4.47
C ALA A 96 3.84 1.30 4.23
N GLY A 97 4.51 1.77 5.28
CA GLY A 97 5.59 2.77 5.16
C GLY A 97 6.76 2.32 4.29
N LEU A 98 7.16 1.02 4.39
CA LEU A 98 8.25 0.44 3.59
C LEU A 98 7.93 0.29 2.09
N LEU A 99 6.66 0.38 1.70
CA LEU A 99 6.22 0.12 0.32
C LEU A 99 5.30 1.21 -0.24
N HIS A 100 5.09 2.33 0.48
CA HIS A 100 4.13 3.35 0.05
C HIS A 100 4.54 4.00 -1.29
N ASP A 101 5.82 4.08 -1.54
CA ASP A 101 6.41 4.66 -2.74
C ASP A 101 6.97 3.61 -3.73
N ILE A 102 6.57 2.34 -3.63
CA ILE A 102 7.02 1.23 -4.49
C ILE A 102 6.90 1.52 -6.01
N ALA A 103 6.01 2.43 -6.39
CA ALA A 103 5.81 2.86 -7.76
C ALA A 103 6.23 4.32 -8.00
N ARG A 104 7.11 4.90 -7.17
CA ARG A 104 7.47 6.32 -7.16
C ARG A 104 7.81 6.91 -8.52
N LEU A 105 8.41 6.12 -9.40
CA LEU A 105 8.81 6.57 -10.72
C LEU A 105 7.67 6.56 -11.76
N LYS A 106 6.46 6.13 -11.37
CA LYS A 106 5.30 6.09 -12.27
C LYS A 106 4.39 7.30 -12.06
N PRO A 107 3.70 7.78 -13.12
CA PRO A 107 2.61 8.72 -12.95
C PRO A 107 1.56 8.15 -11.98
N ASP A 108 0.95 9.01 -11.15
CA ASP A 108 -0.03 8.61 -10.12
C ASP A 108 0.46 7.42 -9.30
N HIS A 109 1.70 7.54 -8.78
CA HIS A 109 2.41 6.45 -8.12
C HIS A 109 1.67 5.85 -6.91
N ALA A 110 0.84 6.62 -6.21
CA ALA A 110 0.03 6.11 -5.11
C ALA A 110 -0.95 5.03 -5.60
N ARG A 111 -1.69 5.31 -6.67
CA ARG A 111 -2.60 4.32 -7.28
C ARG A 111 -1.84 3.21 -8.00
N ALA A 112 -0.72 3.53 -8.64
CA ALA A 112 0.12 2.52 -9.28
C ALA A 112 0.69 1.53 -8.25
N GLY A 113 1.19 2.01 -7.11
CA GLY A 113 1.66 1.20 -6.00
C GLY A 113 0.55 0.34 -5.41
N ALA A 114 -0.63 0.92 -5.21
CA ALA A 114 -1.79 0.18 -4.72
C ALA A 114 -2.20 -0.97 -5.66
N ARG A 115 -2.14 -0.76 -6.99
CA ARG A 115 -2.36 -1.86 -7.95
C ARG A 115 -1.32 -2.95 -7.82
N ILE A 116 -0.04 -2.60 -7.70
CA ILE A 116 1.05 -3.56 -7.46
C ILE A 116 0.74 -4.39 -6.22
N LEU A 117 0.44 -3.77 -5.09
CA LEU A 117 0.19 -4.50 -3.86
C LEU A 117 -1.05 -5.38 -3.91
N ARG A 118 -2.11 -4.99 -4.64
CA ARG A 118 -3.26 -5.88 -4.89
C ARG A 118 -2.85 -7.11 -5.69
N MET A 119 -2.03 -6.94 -6.74
CA MET A 119 -1.52 -8.06 -7.55
C MET A 119 -0.60 -8.98 -6.74
N GLU A 120 0.18 -8.43 -5.80
CA GLU A 120 1.05 -9.19 -4.91
C GLU A 120 0.31 -9.81 -3.71
N GLY A 121 -1.01 -9.57 -3.58
CA GLY A 121 -1.85 -10.22 -2.58
C GLY A 121 -2.08 -9.44 -1.29
N TYR A 122 -1.84 -8.14 -1.26
CA TYR A 122 -1.96 -7.28 -0.08
C TYR A 122 -2.98 -6.14 -0.25
N PRO A 123 -4.29 -6.43 -0.42
CA PRO A 123 -5.31 -5.42 -0.73
C PRO A 123 -5.56 -4.45 0.42
N VAL A 124 -5.43 -4.89 1.68
CA VAL A 124 -5.61 -4.03 2.86
C VAL A 124 -4.54 -2.95 2.84
N MET A 125 -3.27 -3.36 2.69
CA MET A 125 -2.15 -2.43 2.60
C MET A 125 -2.23 -1.54 1.35
N ALA A 126 -2.72 -2.08 0.22
CA ALA A 126 -2.97 -1.30 -1.00
C ALA A 126 -3.97 -0.17 -0.75
N GLY A 127 -5.03 -0.40 0.04
CA GLY A 127 -5.99 0.62 0.45
C GLY A 127 -5.37 1.72 1.31
N ILE A 128 -4.38 1.38 2.14
CA ILE A 128 -3.66 2.33 2.99
C ILE A 128 -2.74 3.21 2.13
N ILE A 129 -1.88 2.60 1.31
CA ILE A 129 -0.90 3.38 0.53
C ILE A 129 -1.54 4.21 -0.59
N GLN A 130 -2.71 3.84 -1.07
CA GLN A 130 -3.41 4.61 -2.11
C GLN A 130 -3.70 6.05 -1.68
N CYS A 131 -3.88 6.28 -0.38
CA CYS A 131 -4.26 7.56 0.20
C CYS A 131 -3.07 8.40 0.72
N HIS A 132 -1.80 7.92 0.60
CA HIS A 132 -0.66 8.62 1.20
C HIS A 132 -0.37 9.99 0.59
N HIS A 133 -0.86 10.28 -0.61
CA HIS A 133 -0.77 11.60 -1.23
C HIS A 133 -1.90 12.53 -0.82
N ARG A 134 -3.09 11.99 -0.63
CA ARG A 134 -4.30 12.76 -0.32
C ARG A 134 -5.29 11.84 0.38
N LEU A 135 -5.79 12.29 1.51
CA LEU A 135 -6.91 11.64 2.19
C LEU A 135 -8.17 11.90 1.38
N GLU A 136 -8.87 10.84 0.96
CA GLU A 136 -10.11 10.92 0.20
C GLU A 136 -11.30 10.92 1.18
N GLY A 137 -12.20 11.88 0.99
CA GLY A 137 -13.50 11.94 1.66
C GLY A 137 -13.47 12.52 3.08
N GLY A 138 -14.40 13.40 3.41
CA GLY A 138 -14.59 13.97 4.74
C GLY A 138 -15.05 12.98 5.83
N GLU A 139 -14.90 11.68 5.60
CA GLU A 139 -15.33 10.61 6.50
C GLU A 139 -14.22 10.10 7.42
N GLU A 140 -12.95 10.40 7.14
CA GLU A 140 -11.84 9.99 8.02
C GLU A 140 -11.60 11.00 9.15
N SER A 141 -12.64 11.24 9.96
CA SER A 141 -12.53 11.97 11.22
C SER A 141 -11.93 11.07 12.31
N GLY A 142 -10.68 10.60 12.14
CA GLY A 142 -10.07 9.72 13.15
C GLY A 142 -8.64 9.32 12.84
N LEU A 143 -7.99 8.75 13.85
CA LEU A 143 -6.67 8.17 13.70
C LEU A 143 -6.83 6.77 13.10
N THR A 144 -6.39 6.61 11.86
CA THR A 144 -6.36 5.35 11.11
C THR A 144 -4.95 5.12 10.56
N GLU A 145 -4.66 3.91 10.09
CA GLU A 145 -3.39 3.64 9.40
C GLU A 145 -3.18 4.55 8.18
N ARG A 146 -4.27 4.95 7.49
CA ARG A 146 -4.20 5.87 6.34
C ARG A 146 -3.77 7.27 6.75
N THR A 147 -4.42 7.83 7.79
CA THR A 147 -4.08 9.17 8.29
C THR A 147 -2.68 9.20 8.87
N LEU A 148 -2.27 8.16 9.59
CA LEU A 148 -0.93 8.06 10.17
C LEU A 148 0.16 7.90 9.10
N LEU A 149 -0.07 7.10 8.06
CA LEU A 149 0.88 6.99 6.95
C LEU A 149 1.01 8.32 6.19
N PHE A 150 -0.12 8.96 5.89
CA PHE A 150 -0.14 10.28 5.25
C PHE A 150 0.68 11.29 6.04
N LEU A 151 0.44 11.42 7.35
CA LEU A 151 1.17 12.35 8.20
C LEU A 151 2.66 12.01 8.30
N ALA A 152 3.00 10.73 8.45
CA ALA A 152 4.39 10.29 8.53
C ALA A 152 5.17 10.63 7.25
N ASP A 153 4.57 10.46 6.07
CA ASP A 153 5.16 10.89 4.80
C ASP A 153 5.32 12.43 4.75
N LYS A 154 4.31 13.19 5.19
CA LYS A 154 4.39 14.68 5.20
C LYS A 154 5.34 15.23 6.27
N MET A 155 5.71 14.45 7.27
CA MET A 155 6.71 14.82 8.28
C MET A 155 8.07 14.16 8.04
N THR A 156 8.29 13.58 6.86
CA THR A 156 9.59 13.00 6.46
C THR A 156 10.10 13.71 5.22
N LEU A 157 11.31 14.27 5.31
CA LEU A 157 12.03 14.85 4.18
C LEU A 157 13.29 14.03 3.94
N GLU A 158 13.39 13.42 2.75
CA GLU A 158 14.43 12.45 2.46
C GLU A 158 14.39 11.30 3.49
N ASP A 159 15.36 11.21 4.39
CA ASP A 159 15.47 10.17 5.42
C ASP A 159 15.31 10.68 6.86
N ARG A 160 14.96 11.96 7.05
CA ARG A 160 14.84 12.62 8.36
C ARG A 160 13.44 13.15 8.64
N MET A 161 13.06 13.15 9.91
CA MET A 161 11.84 13.79 10.36
C MET A 161 12.02 15.32 10.36
N VAL A 162 10.99 16.03 9.87
CA VAL A 162 10.87 17.48 9.87
C VAL A 162 9.47 17.88 10.32
N ASP A 163 9.26 19.14 10.66
CA ASP A 163 7.90 19.64 10.84
C ASP A 163 7.19 19.83 9.48
N ILE A 164 5.86 19.91 9.53
CA ILE A 164 5.01 20.03 8.35
C ILE A 164 5.34 21.31 7.58
N ASP A 165 5.55 22.43 8.27
CA ASP A 165 5.83 23.72 7.64
C ASP A 165 7.17 23.69 6.89
N GLU A 166 8.20 23.08 7.48
CA GLU A 166 9.49 22.90 6.82
C GLU A 166 9.35 22.04 5.58
N ARG A 167 8.66 20.91 5.70
CA ARG A 167 8.42 19.97 4.58
C ARG A 167 7.75 20.66 3.40
N PHE A 168 6.68 21.41 3.66
CA PHE A 168 5.92 22.08 2.61
C PHE A 168 6.63 23.29 2.05
N ARG A 169 7.37 24.05 2.88
CA ARG A 169 8.23 25.15 2.41
C ARG A 169 9.29 24.66 1.43
N GLN A 170 9.93 23.53 1.70
CA GLN A 170 10.97 22.98 0.83
C GLN A 170 10.40 22.34 -0.45
N SER A 171 9.17 21.85 -0.44
CA SER A 171 8.53 21.25 -1.62
C SER A 171 7.84 22.29 -2.53
N ALA A 172 7.44 23.44 -2.01
CA ALA A 172 6.72 24.49 -2.75
C ALA A 172 7.41 24.93 -4.06
N PRO A 173 8.74 25.15 -4.12
CA PRO A 173 9.42 25.53 -5.36
C PRO A 173 9.33 24.48 -6.48
N LYS A 174 9.09 23.21 -6.15
CA LYS A 174 8.92 22.12 -7.11
C LYS A 174 7.54 22.12 -7.79
N CYS A 175 6.58 22.88 -7.25
CA CYS A 175 5.21 22.97 -7.76
C CYS A 175 5.11 24.05 -8.85
N THR A 176 5.54 23.71 -10.07
CA THR A 176 5.66 24.68 -11.18
C THR A 176 4.35 24.95 -11.89
N THR A 177 3.36 24.04 -11.86
CA THR A 177 2.07 24.22 -12.51
C THR A 177 0.98 24.69 -11.55
N PRO A 178 -0.09 25.39 -12.02
CA PRO A 178 -1.22 25.77 -11.16
C PRO A 178 -1.83 24.56 -10.44
N GLN A 179 -2.02 23.44 -11.13
CA GLN A 179 -2.57 22.22 -10.55
C GLN A 179 -1.66 21.63 -9.46
N ALA A 180 -0.33 21.63 -9.67
CA ALA A 180 0.61 21.16 -8.66
C ALA A 180 0.58 22.05 -7.40
N ARG A 181 0.48 23.37 -7.56
CA ARG A 181 0.35 24.31 -6.42
C ARG A 181 -0.95 24.08 -5.65
N GLU A 182 -2.06 23.88 -6.34
CA GLU A 182 -3.35 23.60 -5.68
C GLU A 182 -3.31 22.25 -4.94
N ASN A 183 -2.79 21.21 -5.56
CA ASN A 183 -2.62 19.91 -4.89
C ASN A 183 -1.73 20.03 -3.64
N HIS A 184 -0.64 20.78 -3.74
CA HIS A 184 0.27 21.04 -2.62
C HIS A 184 -0.43 21.77 -1.46
N ARG A 185 -1.24 22.80 -1.78
CA ARG A 185 -2.06 23.53 -0.79
C ARG A 185 -3.08 22.61 -0.11
N LEU A 186 -3.76 21.76 -0.89
CA LEU A 186 -4.73 20.81 -0.35
C LEU A 186 -4.06 19.79 0.57
N GLN A 187 -2.89 19.28 0.22
CA GLN A 187 -2.12 18.37 1.07
C GLN A 187 -1.68 19.04 2.38
N TYR A 188 -1.23 20.30 2.31
CA TYR A 188 -0.86 21.07 3.50
C TYR A 188 -2.05 21.25 4.45
N ASN A 189 -3.24 21.55 3.92
CA ASN A 189 -4.44 21.74 4.72
C ASN A 189 -4.98 20.43 5.36
N GLN A 190 -4.58 19.28 4.83
CA GLN A 190 -4.93 17.95 5.37
C GLN A 190 -3.92 17.45 6.40
N ALA A 191 -2.68 17.96 6.38
CA ALA A 191 -1.61 17.59 7.29
C ALA A 191 -1.61 18.44 8.57
#